data_6a695f35df26858d2716ebf5eb29ec1f
#
_entry.id   6a695f35df26858d2716ebf5eb29ec1f
#
_cell.length_a   1.000
_cell.length_b   1.000
_cell.length_c   1.000
_cell.angle_alpha   90.00
_cell.angle_beta   90.00
_cell.angle_gamma   90.00
#
_symmetry.space_group_name_H-M   'P 1'
#
loop_
_entity.id
_entity.type
_entity.pdbx_description
1 polymer ?
#
loop_
_entity_poly.entity_id
_entity_poly.type
_entity_poly.pdbx_seq_one_letter_code
_entity_poly.pdbx_strand_id
1 'polypeptide(L)'
;LLYYICHKFNIIETKKLHIVSFDVPFPADYGGVIDVFFKIKALHEAGVEIILHCYNYGRAIAPILEEFCIKVFYYKRNLSPYLLLLNTPFVVSSRNSQILLNRLAADNYPILFEGLHTCKILNDKLIEHKAKFVRTHNIEHDYYKSLSLAESKFSKRKYFSIEASKLEKFESVLTYAQGIAAISKNDNLYLNAKGYKSVHVSAFHSNNKIKCKTGNGNFVLYHGNLAVAENDIAAKFLLEKVFSKTNIPLIIAGNKPSKELISLVQKNKNVQLKHTISNEEIIELVKEAQINFLPTFQPTGIKLKLLSALFNGRFCMANSQMVANTGLEKYCIVEDDTELMVKNLENYFFKDFNEADFIFRQQIESSEFSNSYNCKKLIDLIF
;
A
#
# COMPACT_ATOMS: atom_id res chain seq x y z
N LEU A 1 35.52 23.96 35.70
CA LEU A 1 34.50 22.88 35.80
C LEU A 1 33.22 23.21 35.02
N LEU A 2 32.72 24.46 35.02
CA LEU A 2 31.54 24.90 34.25
C LEU A 2 31.73 24.86 32.73
N TYR A 3 32.95 25.03 32.22
CA TYR A 3 33.27 24.96 30.79
C TYR A 3 33.30 23.53 30.25
N TYR A 4 33.44 22.48 31.10
CA TYR A 4 33.46 21.06 30.73
C TYR A 4 32.09 20.40 30.76
N ILE A 5 31.08 21.05 31.38
CA ILE A 5 29.70 20.55 31.48
C ILE A 5 28.87 20.94 30.25
N CYS A 6 29.21 22.02 29.55
CA CYS A 6 28.50 22.49 28.35
C CYS A 6 28.74 21.65 27.07
N HIS A 7 29.69 20.70 27.08
CA HIS A 7 30.04 19.92 25.88
C HIS A 7 29.46 18.50 25.81
N LYS A 8 28.52 18.15 26.70
CA LYS A 8 27.88 16.81 26.71
C LYS A 8 26.36 16.77 26.58
N PHE A 9 25.72 17.89 26.36
CA PHE A 9 24.35 17.86 25.81
C PHE A 9 24.48 18.04 24.29
N ASN A 10 24.67 16.91 23.56
CA ASN A 10 24.18 16.84 22.20
C ASN A 10 22.68 17.12 22.31
N ILE A 11 22.28 18.36 22.06
CA ILE A 11 20.88 18.67 21.72
C ILE A 11 20.65 17.87 20.45
N ILE A 12 20.07 16.68 20.59
CA ILE A 12 19.55 15.95 19.44
C ILE A 12 18.47 16.86 18.89
N GLU A 13 18.81 17.59 17.84
CA GLU A 13 17.86 18.45 17.14
C GLU A 13 16.69 17.56 16.72
N THR A 14 15.52 17.76 17.33
CA THR A 14 14.35 16.93 17.07
C THR A 14 13.95 17.10 15.62
N LYS A 15 14.01 16.04 14.84
CA LYS A 15 13.62 16.04 13.43
C LYS A 15 12.12 16.30 13.33
N LYS A 16 11.73 17.41 12.71
CA LYS A 16 10.32 17.76 12.48
C LYS A 16 9.99 17.65 11.00
N LEU A 17 8.80 17.16 10.70
CA LEU A 17 8.37 16.87 9.32
C LEU A 17 6.90 17.22 9.11
N HIS A 18 6.61 18.00 8.06
CA HIS A 18 5.27 18.12 7.53
C HIS A 18 4.96 16.94 6.61
N ILE A 19 3.84 16.27 6.83
CA ILE A 19 3.30 15.26 5.91
C ILE A 19 1.97 15.77 5.34
N VAL A 20 1.87 15.87 4.02
CA VAL A 20 0.64 16.27 3.33
C VAL A 20 -0.01 15.03 2.73
N SER A 21 -1.04 14.51 3.41
CA SER A 21 -1.76 13.32 3.02
C SER A 21 -2.93 13.63 2.07
N PHE A 22 -3.10 12.78 1.05
CA PHE A 22 -4.17 12.90 0.06
C PHE A 22 -5.56 12.56 0.63
N ASP A 23 -5.64 11.87 1.77
CA ASP A 23 -6.86 11.54 2.50
C ASP A 23 -6.54 11.39 3.99
N VAL A 24 -7.55 11.24 4.85
CA VAL A 24 -7.37 10.87 6.27
C VAL A 24 -6.86 9.42 6.33
N PRO A 25 -5.66 9.15 6.89
CA PRO A 25 -5.04 7.82 6.78
C PRO A 25 -5.62 6.76 7.73
N PHE A 26 -6.67 7.08 8.48
CA PHE A 26 -7.35 6.13 9.36
C PHE A 26 -8.89 6.15 9.13
N PRO A 27 -9.59 4.97 9.16
CA PRO A 27 -9.02 3.62 9.29
C PRO A 27 -8.12 3.25 8.11
N ALA A 28 -7.06 2.44 8.36
CA ALA A 28 -6.09 1.99 7.35
C ALA A 28 -6.68 0.79 6.57
N ASP A 29 -7.60 1.05 5.63
CA ASP A 29 -8.47 0.07 4.98
C ASP A 29 -8.22 -0.12 3.48
N TYR A 30 -7.38 0.72 2.84
CA TYR A 30 -6.90 0.52 1.46
C TYR A 30 -5.43 0.93 1.31
N GLY A 31 -4.78 0.43 0.25
CA GLY A 31 -3.31 0.45 0.09
C GLY A 31 -2.63 1.79 0.35
N GLY A 32 -3.15 2.89 -0.21
CA GLY A 32 -2.55 4.21 -0.03
C GLY A 32 -2.61 4.70 1.41
N VAL A 33 -3.77 4.60 2.09
CA VAL A 33 -3.89 5.05 3.49
C VAL A 33 -3.18 4.11 4.46
N ILE A 34 -3.04 2.81 4.13
CA ILE A 34 -2.23 1.86 4.90
C ILE A 34 -0.77 2.31 4.91
N ASP A 35 -0.19 2.61 3.74
CA ASP A 35 1.19 3.10 3.63
C ASP A 35 1.39 4.39 4.45
N VAL A 36 0.50 5.37 4.33
CA VAL A 36 0.59 6.64 5.07
C VAL A 36 0.51 6.41 6.57
N PHE A 37 -0.48 5.64 7.06
CA PHE A 37 -0.69 5.42 8.48
C PHE A 37 0.49 4.71 9.15
N PHE A 38 0.96 3.60 8.57
CA PHE A 38 2.08 2.84 9.15
C PHE A 38 3.42 3.53 8.97
N LYS A 39 3.58 4.40 7.96
CA LYS A 39 4.72 5.29 7.83
C LYS A 39 4.76 6.35 8.93
N ILE A 40 3.62 6.99 9.24
CA ILE A 40 3.49 7.93 10.37
C ILE A 40 3.92 7.24 11.67
N LYS A 41 3.43 6.03 11.94
CA LYS A 41 3.83 5.26 13.12
C LYS A 41 5.32 4.97 13.16
N ALA A 42 5.89 4.50 12.05
CA ALA A 42 7.31 4.17 11.97
C ALA A 42 8.21 5.40 12.15
N LEU A 43 7.83 6.55 11.58
CA LEU A 43 8.55 7.82 11.75
C LEU A 43 8.45 8.33 13.20
N HIS A 44 7.29 8.24 13.82
CA HIS A 44 7.08 8.58 15.24
C HIS A 44 7.94 7.69 16.15
N GLU A 45 7.92 6.38 15.94
CA GLU A 45 8.75 5.40 16.67
C GLU A 45 10.27 5.67 16.49
N ALA A 46 10.67 6.26 15.36
CA ALA A 46 12.04 6.69 15.09
C ALA A 46 12.37 8.10 15.63
N GLY A 47 11.47 8.73 16.39
CA GLY A 47 11.68 10.02 17.04
C GLY A 47 11.46 11.24 16.13
N VAL A 48 10.75 11.10 15.01
CA VAL A 48 10.36 12.21 14.14
C VAL A 48 9.06 12.85 14.66
N GLU A 49 9.08 14.15 14.92
CA GLU A 49 7.90 14.95 15.27
C GLU A 49 7.11 15.30 14.00
N ILE A 50 5.89 14.80 13.87
CA ILE A 50 5.10 14.92 12.66
C ILE A 50 4.02 16.00 12.81
N ILE A 51 3.92 16.89 11.82
CA ILE A 51 2.81 17.81 11.60
C ILE A 51 2.04 17.28 10.39
N LEU A 52 0.87 16.70 10.65
CA LEU A 52 0.08 16.02 9.62
C LEU A 52 -0.99 16.94 9.05
N HIS A 53 -1.08 16.98 7.72
CA HIS A 53 -2.06 17.72 6.95
C HIS A 53 -2.88 16.74 6.11
N CYS A 54 -4.15 16.53 6.43
CA CYS A 54 -5.03 15.59 5.75
C CYS A 54 -6.05 16.32 4.88
N TYR A 55 -6.12 16.00 3.60
CA TYR A 55 -7.30 16.31 2.82
C TYR A 55 -8.42 15.34 3.22
N ASN A 56 -9.61 15.88 3.46
CA ASN A 56 -10.78 15.08 3.85
C ASN A 56 -11.76 14.93 2.68
N TYR A 57 -12.11 13.66 2.41
CA TYR A 57 -13.06 13.29 1.37
C TYR A 57 -13.94 12.13 1.87
N GLY A 58 -14.97 12.46 2.67
CA GLY A 58 -15.94 11.49 3.18
C GLY A 58 -15.47 10.61 4.33
N ARG A 59 -14.20 10.69 4.75
CA ARG A 59 -13.68 10.00 5.93
C ARG A 59 -13.86 10.87 7.17
N ALA A 60 -14.11 10.27 8.32
CA ALA A 60 -14.21 10.98 9.58
C ALA A 60 -12.85 11.53 10.04
N ILE A 61 -12.88 12.53 10.91
CA ILE A 61 -11.73 12.93 11.71
C ILE A 61 -11.28 11.73 12.56
N ALA A 62 -9.99 11.49 12.66
CA ALA A 62 -9.41 10.33 13.30
C ALA A 62 -8.52 10.74 14.49
N PRO A 63 -9.05 10.80 15.73
CA PRO A 63 -8.30 11.23 16.92
C PRO A 63 -7.03 10.40 17.19
N ILE A 64 -7.03 9.12 16.82
CA ILE A 64 -5.85 8.24 16.96
C ILE A 64 -4.59 8.80 16.27
N LEU A 65 -4.72 9.68 15.29
CA LEU A 65 -3.57 10.30 14.62
C LEU A 65 -2.81 11.27 15.54
N GLU A 66 -3.46 11.81 16.57
CA GLU A 66 -2.85 12.68 17.56
C GLU A 66 -1.92 11.91 18.52
N GLU A 67 -2.00 10.57 18.57
CA GLU A 67 -1.05 9.74 19.31
C GLU A 67 0.33 9.70 18.66
N PHE A 68 0.40 9.93 17.33
CA PHE A 68 1.62 9.82 16.52
C PHE A 68 2.10 11.16 15.95
N CYS A 69 1.26 12.19 16.01
CA CYS A 69 1.54 13.49 15.41
C CYS A 69 1.42 14.60 16.45
N ILE A 70 2.36 15.55 16.45
CA ILE A 70 2.30 16.72 17.35
C ILE A 70 1.16 17.67 16.98
N LYS A 71 0.72 17.68 15.72
CA LYS A 71 -0.45 18.41 15.21
C LYS A 71 -1.07 17.68 14.05
N VAL A 72 -2.42 17.69 13.96
CA VAL A 72 -3.19 17.16 12.83
C VAL A 72 -4.13 18.23 12.32
N PHE A 73 -4.07 18.53 11.02
CA PHE A 73 -4.93 19.49 10.36
C PHE A 73 -5.74 18.83 9.26
N TYR A 74 -7.00 19.22 9.12
CA TYR A 74 -7.92 18.69 8.12
C TYR A 74 -8.33 19.78 7.14
N TYR A 75 -8.35 19.45 5.84
CA TYR A 75 -8.69 20.36 4.75
C TYR A 75 -9.77 19.73 3.89
N LYS A 76 -10.86 20.46 3.65
CA LYS A 76 -11.93 19.97 2.78
C LYS A 76 -11.45 19.94 1.34
N ARG A 77 -11.71 18.83 0.65
CA ARG A 77 -11.45 18.67 -0.77
C ARG A 77 -12.50 19.48 -1.59
N ASN A 78 -12.04 20.21 -2.61
CA ASN A 78 -12.95 20.90 -3.53
C ASN A 78 -13.44 19.91 -4.61
N LEU A 79 -14.74 19.64 -4.65
CA LEU A 79 -15.35 18.72 -5.62
C LEU A 79 -16.11 19.42 -6.73
N SER A 80 -15.89 20.71 -6.92
CA SER A 80 -16.62 21.50 -7.92
C SER A 80 -16.39 20.95 -9.35
N PRO A 81 -17.46 20.70 -10.13
CA PRO A 81 -17.35 20.10 -11.47
C PRO A 81 -16.50 20.92 -12.45
N TYR A 82 -16.39 22.24 -12.28
CA TYR A 82 -15.57 23.08 -13.17
C TYR A 82 -14.10 22.68 -13.16
N LEU A 83 -13.60 22.04 -12.08
CA LEU A 83 -12.23 21.55 -12.01
C LEU A 83 -11.91 20.49 -13.08
N LEU A 84 -12.93 19.81 -13.61
CA LEU A 84 -12.78 18.85 -14.71
C LEU A 84 -12.35 19.54 -16.02
N LEU A 85 -12.66 20.83 -16.17
CA LEU A 85 -12.31 21.63 -17.36
C LEU A 85 -10.88 22.19 -17.31
N LEU A 86 -10.21 22.11 -16.16
CA LEU A 86 -8.84 22.59 -16.01
C LEU A 86 -7.84 21.64 -16.70
N ASN A 87 -6.72 22.20 -17.14
CA ASN A 87 -5.60 21.41 -17.65
C ASN A 87 -4.87 20.58 -16.55
N THR A 88 -4.99 21.02 -15.29
CA THR A 88 -4.49 20.26 -14.14
C THR A 88 -5.44 19.08 -13.84
N PRO A 89 -4.94 17.88 -13.51
CA PRO A 89 -5.78 16.73 -13.17
C PRO A 89 -6.79 17.06 -12.05
N PHE A 90 -8.00 16.50 -12.13
CA PHE A 90 -9.04 16.71 -11.12
C PHE A 90 -8.58 16.28 -9.72
N VAL A 91 -7.90 15.12 -9.64
CA VAL A 91 -7.43 14.62 -8.34
C VAL A 91 -6.42 15.56 -7.67
N VAL A 92 -5.65 16.31 -8.44
CA VAL A 92 -4.69 17.32 -7.99
C VAL A 92 -5.39 18.64 -7.69
N SER A 93 -6.18 19.16 -8.65
CA SER A 93 -6.89 20.45 -8.54
C SER A 93 -7.86 20.49 -7.36
N SER A 94 -8.46 19.34 -7.03
CA SER A 94 -9.38 19.21 -5.90
C SER A 94 -8.70 19.30 -4.53
N ARG A 95 -7.36 19.19 -4.48
CA ARG A 95 -6.53 19.29 -3.28
C ARG A 95 -5.66 20.54 -3.33
N ASN A 96 -6.33 21.68 -3.28
CA ASN A 96 -5.70 23.01 -3.24
C ASN A 96 -6.24 23.80 -2.05
N SER A 97 -5.36 24.26 -1.15
CA SER A 97 -5.74 25.00 0.06
C SER A 97 -4.72 26.07 0.39
N GLN A 98 -5.13 27.35 0.36
CA GLN A 98 -4.29 28.46 0.77
C GLN A 98 -3.94 28.39 2.27
N ILE A 99 -4.86 27.87 3.10
CA ILE A 99 -4.61 27.67 4.53
C ILE A 99 -3.49 26.66 4.75
N LEU A 100 -3.46 25.56 3.98
CA LEU A 100 -2.34 24.60 4.01
C LEU A 100 -1.02 25.30 3.63
N LEU A 101 -1.00 26.00 2.51
CA LEU A 101 0.19 26.68 2.01
C LEU A 101 0.76 27.67 3.04
N ASN A 102 -0.09 28.49 3.66
CA ASN A 102 0.32 29.44 4.70
C ASN A 102 0.90 28.72 5.94
N ARG A 103 0.33 27.56 6.33
CA ARG A 103 0.87 26.75 7.44
C ARG A 103 2.22 26.14 7.12
N LEU A 104 2.40 25.66 5.90
CA LEU A 104 3.68 25.10 5.44
C LEU A 104 4.76 26.20 5.33
N ALA A 105 4.38 27.43 5.03
CA ALA A 105 5.32 28.56 4.96
C ALA A 105 5.69 29.16 6.32
N ALA A 106 5.04 28.75 7.43
CA ALA A 106 5.22 29.37 8.75
C ALA A 106 6.50 28.94 9.49
N ASP A 107 7.20 27.95 8.99
CA ASP A 107 8.45 27.43 9.57
C ASP A 107 9.41 26.95 8.46
N ASN A 108 10.51 26.27 8.83
CA ASN A 108 11.50 25.74 7.88
C ASN A 108 11.59 24.21 7.86
N TYR A 109 10.61 23.49 8.44
CA TYR A 109 10.65 22.04 8.44
C TYR A 109 10.43 21.46 7.04
N PRO A 110 11.09 20.32 6.69
CA PRO A 110 10.88 19.66 5.41
C PRO A 110 9.44 19.21 5.24
N ILE A 111 9.02 19.01 3.97
CA ILE A 111 7.68 18.62 3.61
C ILE A 111 7.72 17.31 2.80
N LEU A 112 6.95 16.30 3.23
CA LEU A 112 6.68 15.08 2.49
C LEU A 112 5.26 15.14 1.92
N PHE A 113 5.15 15.16 0.59
CA PHE A 113 3.89 15.11 -0.15
C PHE A 113 3.53 13.66 -0.47
N GLU A 114 2.33 13.22 -0.07
CA GLU A 114 1.83 11.87 -0.32
C GLU A 114 1.10 11.79 -1.66
N GLY A 115 1.71 11.11 -2.61
CA GLY A 115 1.21 10.97 -3.98
C GLY A 115 1.27 12.27 -4.80
N LEU A 116 1.26 12.13 -6.11
CA LEU A 116 1.16 13.25 -7.05
C LEU A 116 -0.10 14.10 -6.79
N HIS A 117 -1.12 13.51 -6.17
CA HIS A 117 -2.38 14.13 -5.79
C HIS A 117 -2.23 15.37 -4.91
N THR A 118 -1.20 15.44 -4.06
CA THR A 118 -0.97 16.54 -3.11
C THR A 118 0.01 17.59 -3.63
N CYS A 119 0.58 17.38 -4.81
CA CYS A 119 1.68 18.17 -5.36
C CYS A 119 1.24 19.48 -6.05
N LYS A 120 -0.03 19.93 -5.91
CA LYS A 120 -0.51 21.18 -6.54
C LYS A 120 0.34 22.39 -6.18
N ILE A 121 0.82 22.43 -4.95
CA ILE A 121 1.59 23.56 -4.38
C ILE A 121 3.11 23.32 -4.35
N LEU A 122 3.59 22.22 -4.93
CA LEU A 122 5.00 21.83 -4.85
C LEU A 122 5.97 22.88 -5.42
N ASN A 123 5.53 23.65 -6.42
CA ASN A 123 6.27 24.72 -7.07
C ASN A 123 5.86 26.12 -6.60
N ASP A 124 5.13 26.24 -5.48
CA ASP A 124 4.68 27.55 -4.97
C ASP A 124 5.84 28.35 -4.38
N LYS A 125 5.89 29.67 -4.68
CA LYS A 125 6.96 30.58 -4.25
C LYS A 125 7.05 30.72 -2.74
N LEU A 126 5.94 30.61 -2.00
CA LEU A 126 5.93 30.74 -0.54
C LEU A 126 6.72 29.64 0.16
N ILE A 127 6.87 28.47 -0.48
CA ILE A 127 7.63 27.33 0.05
C ILE A 127 8.80 26.95 -0.85
N GLU A 128 9.25 27.86 -1.72
CA GLU A 128 10.36 27.60 -2.65
C GLU A 128 11.65 27.21 -1.93
N HIS A 129 11.94 27.89 -0.83
CA HIS A 129 13.14 27.69 0.00
C HIS A 129 13.12 26.39 0.83
N LYS A 130 11.99 25.70 0.93
CA LYS A 130 11.84 24.53 1.80
C LYS A 130 12.33 23.24 1.11
N ALA A 131 12.86 22.32 1.91
CA ALA A 131 13.13 20.95 1.48
C ALA A 131 11.80 20.23 1.24
N LYS A 132 11.60 19.74 0.01
CA LYS A 132 10.35 19.11 -0.46
C LYS A 132 10.63 17.74 -1.02
N PHE A 133 9.89 16.75 -0.53
CA PHE A 133 9.99 15.36 -0.92
C PHE A 133 8.62 14.84 -1.34
N VAL A 134 8.60 13.84 -2.21
CA VAL A 134 7.35 13.24 -2.68
C VAL A 134 7.42 11.72 -2.46
N ARG A 135 6.39 11.16 -1.83
CA ARG A 135 6.13 9.72 -1.78
C ARG A 135 5.22 9.34 -2.92
N THR A 136 5.69 8.59 -3.91
CA THR A 136 4.81 8.10 -4.99
C THR A 136 4.22 6.74 -4.62
N HIS A 137 2.92 6.56 -4.87
CA HIS A 137 2.19 5.32 -4.63
C HIS A 137 2.00 4.51 -5.92
N ASN A 138 2.06 5.17 -7.07
CA ASN A 138 2.02 4.61 -8.42
C ASN A 138 2.66 5.62 -9.37
N ILE A 139 2.94 5.19 -10.60
CA ILE A 139 3.01 6.09 -11.74
C ILE A 139 1.57 6.40 -12.13
N GLU A 140 1.08 7.57 -11.70
CA GLU A 140 -0.36 7.87 -11.67
C GLU A 140 -1.02 7.83 -13.07
N HIS A 141 -0.33 8.29 -14.10
CA HIS A 141 -0.89 8.26 -15.45
C HIS A 141 -1.05 6.82 -15.98
N ASP A 142 -0.14 5.89 -15.64
CA ASP A 142 -0.25 4.48 -16.02
C ASP A 142 -1.37 3.79 -15.22
N TYR A 143 -1.51 4.13 -13.95
CA TYR A 143 -2.63 3.64 -13.14
C TYR A 143 -3.98 4.07 -13.73
N TYR A 144 -4.13 5.33 -14.13
CA TYR A 144 -5.35 5.83 -14.75
C TYR A 144 -5.58 5.28 -16.17
N LYS A 145 -4.52 5.00 -16.95
CA LYS A 145 -4.60 4.26 -18.21
C LYS A 145 -5.17 2.85 -17.97
N SER A 146 -4.66 2.15 -16.97
CA SER A 146 -5.15 0.81 -16.59
C SER A 146 -6.62 0.84 -16.15
N LEU A 147 -7.05 1.84 -15.36
CA LEU A 147 -8.45 2.03 -15.00
C LEU A 147 -9.33 2.28 -16.24
N SER A 148 -8.84 3.07 -17.20
CA SER A 148 -9.55 3.32 -18.45
C SER A 148 -9.77 2.05 -19.27
N LEU A 149 -8.77 1.16 -19.33
CA LEU A 149 -8.86 -0.11 -20.05
C LEU A 149 -9.81 -1.12 -19.38
N ALA A 150 -9.84 -1.11 -18.05
CA ALA A 150 -10.70 -2.03 -17.27
C ALA A 150 -12.17 -1.56 -17.16
N GLU A 151 -12.47 -0.27 -17.41
CA GLU A 151 -13.80 0.28 -17.23
C GLU A 151 -14.73 -0.03 -18.42
N SER A 152 -15.88 -0.62 -18.13
CA SER A 152 -16.89 -0.95 -19.13
C SER A 152 -17.73 0.25 -19.59
N LYS A 153 -17.99 1.23 -18.69
CA LYS A 153 -18.82 2.41 -18.99
C LYS A 153 -18.04 3.43 -19.82
N PHE A 154 -18.48 3.70 -21.03
CA PHE A 154 -17.81 4.60 -21.98
C PHE A 154 -17.48 5.98 -21.40
N SER A 155 -18.39 6.62 -20.67
CA SER A 155 -18.17 7.94 -20.08
C SER A 155 -17.07 7.93 -19.02
N LYS A 156 -17.02 6.91 -18.16
CA LYS A 156 -15.97 6.76 -17.15
C LYS A 156 -14.63 6.39 -17.79
N ARG A 157 -14.64 5.51 -18.80
CA ARG A 157 -13.44 5.17 -19.57
C ARG A 157 -12.81 6.41 -20.20
N LYS A 158 -13.62 7.26 -20.85
CA LYS A 158 -13.17 8.54 -21.41
C LYS A 158 -12.62 9.49 -20.35
N TYR A 159 -13.29 9.58 -19.18
CA TYR A 159 -12.81 10.37 -18.05
C TYR A 159 -11.42 9.91 -17.60
N PHE A 160 -11.22 8.61 -17.36
CA PHE A 160 -9.93 8.07 -16.93
C PHE A 160 -8.83 8.30 -17.99
N SER A 161 -9.14 8.16 -19.27
CA SER A 161 -8.20 8.43 -20.36
C SER A 161 -7.74 9.89 -20.41
N ILE A 162 -8.66 10.84 -20.23
CA ILE A 162 -8.36 12.28 -20.19
C ILE A 162 -7.52 12.61 -18.97
N GLU A 163 -7.92 12.12 -17.79
CA GLU A 163 -7.16 12.36 -16.56
C GLU A 163 -5.75 11.72 -16.61
N ALA A 164 -5.59 10.55 -17.23
CA ALA A 164 -4.28 9.95 -17.47
C ALA A 164 -3.35 10.89 -18.27
N SER A 165 -3.86 11.48 -19.36
CA SER A 165 -3.07 12.43 -20.16
C SER A 165 -2.73 13.72 -19.41
N LYS A 166 -3.63 14.20 -18.55
CA LYS A 166 -3.36 15.36 -17.67
C LYS A 166 -2.32 15.01 -16.61
N LEU A 167 -2.38 13.82 -16.00
CA LEU A 167 -1.44 13.34 -14.99
C LEU A 167 -0.04 13.18 -15.58
N GLU A 168 0.09 12.65 -16.80
CA GLU A 168 1.35 12.51 -17.51
C GLU A 168 2.04 13.87 -17.72
N LYS A 169 1.28 14.90 -18.12
CA LYS A 169 1.81 16.27 -18.27
C LYS A 169 2.15 16.89 -16.92
N PHE A 170 1.32 16.65 -15.90
CA PHE A 170 1.49 17.22 -14.56
C PHE A 170 2.67 16.59 -13.81
N GLU A 171 3.11 15.38 -14.16
CA GLU A 171 4.23 14.68 -13.53
C GLU A 171 5.51 15.52 -13.53
N SER A 172 5.69 16.43 -14.52
CA SER A 172 6.83 17.35 -14.57
C SER A 172 6.97 18.23 -13.32
N VAL A 173 5.92 18.41 -12.51
CA VAL A 173 5.98 19.12 -11.22
C VAL A 173 6.97 18.46 -10.24
N LEU A 174 7.25 17.18 -10.40
CA LEU A 174 8.22 16.43 -9.59
C LEU A 174 9.65 16.97 -9.68
N THR A 175 9.98 17.78 -10.69
CA THR A 175 11.28 18.48 -10.78
C THR A 175 11.53 19.44 -9.65
N TYR A 176 10.48 19.91 -8.97
CA TYR A 176 10.58 20.79 -7.80
C TYR A 176 10.79 20.02 -6.47
N ALA A 177 10.80 18.69 -6.50
CA ALA A 177 11.13 17.86 -5.35
C ALA A 177 12.65 17.65 -5.26
N GLN A 178 13.21 17.71 -4.06
CA GLN A 178 14.63 17.38 -3.82
C GLN A 178 14.89 15.88 -3.83
N GLY A 179 13.86 15.08 -3.55
CA GLY A 179 13.92 13.63 -3.63
C GLY A 179 12.53 13.01 -3.69
N ILE A 180 12.47 11.82 -4.28
CA ILE A 180 11.24 11.04 -4.42
C ILE A 180 11.44 9.67 -3.77
N ALA A 181 10.51 9.26 -2.92
CA ALA A 181 10.45 7.91 -2.37
C ALA A 181 9.43 7.08 -3.17
N ALA A 182 9.91 6.30 -4.13
CA ALA A 182 9.06 5.43 -4.95
C ALA A 182 8.71 4.12 -4.22
N ILE A 183 7.45 3.70 -4.29
CA ILE A 183 6.96 2.54 -3.55
C ILE A 183 7.37 1.20 -4.16
N SER A 184 7.65 1.16 -5.46
CA SER A 184 8.10 -0.02 -6.18
C SER A 184 9.44 0.20 -6.87
N LYS A 185 10.18 -0.90 -7.11
CA LYS A 185 11.44 -0.85 -7.86
C LYS A 185 11.23 -0.35 -9.28
N ASN A 186 10.14 -0.75 -9.93
CA ASN A 186 9.84 -0.34 -11.30
C ASN A 186 9.53 1.15 -11.38
N ASP A 187 8.73 1.67 -10.45
CA ASP A 187 8.45 3.11 -10.39
C ASP A 187 9.73 3.90 -10.13
N ASN A 188 10.61 3.38 -9.26
CA ASN A 188 11.91 3.99 -9.01
C ASN A 188 12.80 4.03 -10.25
N LEU A 189 12.85 2.93 -11.02
CA LEU A 189 13.59 2.88 -12.28
C LEU A 189 13.01 3.86 -13.32
N TYR A 190 11.69 3.89 -13.46
CA TYR A 190 10.99 4.83 -14.35
C TYR A 190 11.31 6.29 -13.98
N LEU A 191 11.17 6.67 -12.71
CA LEU A 191 11.42 8.04 -12.26
C LEU A 191 12.89 8.46 -12.47
N ASN A 192 13.85 7.58 -12.19
CA ASN A 192 15.26 7.84 -12.43
C ASN A 192 15.57 7.96 -13.94
N ALA A 193 14.95 7.14 -14.80
CA ALA A 193 15.08 7.23 -16.25
C ALA A 193 14.53 8.55 -16.82
N LYS A 194 13.55 9.17 -16.13
CA LYS A 194 13.01 10.52 -16.42
C LYS A 194 13.89 11.64 -15.88
N GLY A 195 14.98 11.34 -15.17
CA GLY A 195 15.90 12.32 -14.60
C GLY A 195 15.51 12.85 -13.21
N TYR A 196 14.50 12.27 -12.56
CA TYR A 196 14.14 12.62 -11.18
C TYR A 196 15.09 11.92 -10.18
N LYS A 197 15.35 12.55 -9.03
CA LYS A 197 16.11 11.93 -7.94
C LYS A 197 15.19 11.02 -7.14
N SER A 198 15.16 9.73 -7.47
CA SER A 198 14.26 8.76 -6.82
C SER A 198 15.03 7.66 -6.10
N VAL A 199 14.52 7.25 -4.94
CA VAL A 199 14.96 6.09 -4.18
C VAL A 199 13.78 5.13 -3.95
N HIS A 200 14.05 3.83 -3.99
CA HIS A 200 13.05 2.83 -3.66
C HIS A 200 12.89 2.72 -2.14
N VAL A 201 11.67 2.97 -1.66
CA VAL A 201 11.23 2.75 -0.28
C VAL A 201 9.95 1.92 -0.35
N SER A 202 9.99 0.66 0.04
CA SER A 202 8.83 -0.23 -0.03
C SER A 202 7.66 0.25 0.83
N ALA A 203 6.48 -0.36 0.64
CA ALA A 203 5.28 0.02 1.37
C ALA A 203 5.41 -0.20 2.87
N PHE A 204 4.88 0.73 3.65
CA PHE A 204 4.66 0.55 5.09
C PHE A 204 3.36 -0.22 5.31
N HIS A 205 3.33 -1.10 6.33
CA HIS A 205 2.22 -2.00 6.58
C HIS A 205 2.12 -2.39 8.07
N SER A 206 1.04 -3.05 8.47
CA SER A 206 0.77 -3.41 9.87
C SER A 206 1.71 -4.47 10.47
N ASN A 207 2.52 -5.13 9.65
CA ASN A 207 3.31 -6.27 10.08
C ASN A 207 4.75 -5.84 10.39
N ASN A 208 5.16 -5.92 11.65
CA ASN A 208 6.53 -5.56 12.08
C ASN A 208 7.40 -6.78 12.39
N LYS A 209 6.77 -7.93 12.71
CA LYS A 209 7.46 -9.20 13.03
C LYS A 209 6.73 -10.36 12.39
N ILE A 210 7.47 -11.42 12.11
CA ILE A 210 6.91 -12.69 11.67
C ILE A 210 6.11 -13.32 12.82
N LYS A 211 4.84 -13.66 12.55
CA LYS A 211 3.90 -14.24 13.52
C LYS A 211 3.29 -15.55 13.04
N CYS A 212 3.85 -16.13 11.95
CA CYS A 212 3.38 -17.41 11.47
C CYS A 212 3.60 -18.51 12.52
N LYS A 213 2.68 -19.47 12.56
CA LYS A 213 2.73 -20.61 13.49
C LYS A 213 3.40 -21.81 12.80
N THR A 214 4.25 -22.53 13.50
CA THR A 214 4.72 -23.84 13.03
C THR A 214 3.59 -24.90 13.10
N GLY A 215 3.81 -26.07 12.50
CA GLY A 215 2.81 -27.14 12.41
C GLY A 215 1.85 -26.96 11.24
N ASN A 216 0.67 -27.56 11.35
CA ASN A 216 -0.30 -27.68 10.24
C ASN A 216 -1.55 -26.81 10.46
N GLY A 217 -2.11 -26.34 9.39
CA GLY A 217 -3.46 -25.84 9.28
C GLY A 217 -4.39 -26.87 8.60
N ASN A 218 -5.68 -26.61 8.57
CA ASN A 218 -6.67 -27.55 8.04
C ASN A 218 -7.49 -26.99 6.87
N PHE A 219 -7.13 -25.83 6.34
CA PHE A 219 -7.77 -25.23 5.17
C PHE A 219 -6.79 -24.36 4.37
N VAL A 220 -7.18 -24.06 3.14
CA VAL A 220 -6.55 -23.06 2.27
C VAL A 220 -7.37 -21.79 2.35
N LEU A 221 -6.70 -20.64 2.40
CA LEU A 221 -7.34 -19.33 2.44
C LEU A 221 -7.09 -18.55 1.15
N TYR A 222 -8.16 -18.03 0.55
CA TYR A 222 -8.12 -16.86 -0.33
C TYR A 222 -8.81 -15.69 0.37
N HIS A 223 -8.21 -14.49 0.36
CA HIS A 223 -8.84 -13.30 0.92
C HIS A 223 -8.66 -12.05 0.07
N GLY A 224 -9.62 -11.12 0.18
CA GLY A 224 -9.56 -9.82 -0.47
C GLY A 224 -10.89 -9.07 -0.42
N ASN A 225 -10.88 -7.78 -0.76
CA ASN A 225 -12.14 -7.04 -0.92
C ASN A 225 -12.84 -7.52 -2.19
N LEU A 226 -13.89 -8.35 -2.04
CA LEU A 226 -14.61 -8.99 -3.13
C LEU A 226 -15.50 -8.02 -3.95
N ALA A 227 -15.64 -6.75 -3.50
CA ALA A 227 -16.24 -5.69 -4.32
C ALA A 227 -15.30 -5.23 -5.46
N VAL A 228 -14.02 -5.54 -5.37
CA VAL A 228 -13.01 -5.23 -6.41
C VAL A 228 -13.02 -6.36 -7.42
N ALA A 229 -13.26 -6.03 -8.70
CA ALA A 229 -13.41 -7.02 -9.79
C ALA A 229 -12.22 -7.99 -9.89
N GLU A 230 -11.00 -7.52 -9.68
CA GLU A 230 -9.78 -8.35 -9.68
C GLU A 230 -9.87 -9.48 -8.64
N ASN A 231 -10.30 -9.16 -7.40
CA ASN A 231 -10.39 -10.15 -6.34
C ASN A 231 -11.53 -11.14 -6.57
N ASP A 232 -12.65 -10.68 -7.13
CA ASP A 232 -13.78 -11.53 -7.51
C ASP A 232 -13.37 -12.53 -8.63
N ILE A 233 -12.67 -12.05 -9.65
CA ILE A 233 -12.12 -12.89 -10.74
C ILE A 233 -11.15 -13.93 -10.18
N ALA A 234 -10.24 -13.55 -9.29
CA ALA A 234 -9.28 -14.47 -8.70
C ALA A 234 -9.96 -15.55 -7.83
N ALA A 235 -10.98 -15.18 -7.06
CA ALA A 235 -11.77 -16.14 -6.29
C ALA A 235 -12.51 -17.15 -7.19
N LYS A 236 -13.12 -16.68 -8.28
CA LYS A 236 -13.80 -17.54 -9.27
C LYS A 236 -12.81 -18.47 -9.98
N PHE A 237 -11.64 -17.94 -10.38
CA PHE A 237 -10.58 -18.76 -10.97
C PHE A 237 -10.19 -19.93 -10.06
N LEU A 238 -9.97 -19.66 -8.76
CA LEU A 238 -9.66 -20.74 -7.81
C LEU A 238 -10.75 -21.79 -7.76
N LEU A 239 -12.03 -21.39 -7.69
CA LEU A 239 -13.16 -22.31 -7.67
C LEU A 239 -13.25 -23.18 -8.92
N GLU A 240 -13.15 -22.57 -10.10
CA GLU A 240 -13.41 -23.22 -11.37
C GLU A 240 -12.21 -24.03 -11.89
N LYS A 241 -10.98 -23.58 -11.64
CA LYS A 241 -9.79 -24.16 -12.27
C LYS A 241 -8.93 -24.99 -11.33
N VAL A 242 -9.03 -24.75 -10.01
CA VAL A 242 -8.18 -25.44 -9.01
C VAL A 242 -9.04 -26.32 -8.09
N PHE A 243 -9.94 -25.71 -7.32
CA PHE A 243 -10.72 -26.43 -6.29
C PHE A 243 -11.85 -27.30 -6.83
N SER A 244 -12.19 -27.18 -8.11
CA SER A 244 -13.02 -28.17 -8.82
C SER A 244 -12.33 -29.54 -9.03
N LYS A 245 -10.99 -29.60 -8.85
CA LYS A 245 -10.17 -30.78 -9.09
C LYS A 245 -9.63 -31.43 -7.82
N THR A 246 -9.93 -30.87 -6.63
CA THR A 246 -9.46 -31.39 -5.34
C THR A 246 -10.54 -31.27 -4.27
N ASN A 247 -10.43 -32.07 -3.20
CA ASN A 247 -11.32 -31.99 -2.04
C ASN A 247 -10.73 -31.21 -0.86
N ILE A 248 -9.62 -30.55 -1.05
CA ILE A 248 -8.97 -29.74 -0.01
C ILE A 248 -9.92 -28.57 0.39
N PRO A 249 -10.13 -28.34 1.70
CA PRO A 249 -11.00 -27.26 2.15
C PRO A 249 -10.47 -25.88 1.77
N LEU A 250 -11.32 -25.04 1.15
CA LEU A 250 -11.05 -23.65 0.84
C LEU A 250 -11.97 -22.72 1.63
N ILE A 251 -11.39 -21.70 2.25
CA ILE A 251 -12.14 -20.55 2.75
C ILE A 251 -11.86 -19.36 1.83
N ILE A 252 -12.92 -18.76 1.30
CA ILE A 252 -12.87 -17.45 0.62
C ILE A 252 -13.38 -16.40 1.60
N ALA A 253 -12.53 -15.42 1.95
CA ALA A 253 -12.85 -14.39 2.93
C ALA A 253 -12.81 -12.99 2.34
N GLY A 254 -13.90 -12.23 2.50
CA GLY A 254 -13.94 -10.83 2.04
C GLY A 254 -15.35 -10.28 1.88
N ASN A 255 -15.45 -8.97 1.98
CA ASN A 255 -16.73 -8.28 1.97
C ASN A 255 -17.27 -8.02 0.56
N LYS A 256 -18.60 -7.97 0.43
CA LYS A 256 -19.37 -7.66 -0.78
C LYS A 256 -19.06 -8.58 -1.97
N PRO A 257 -19.19 -9.92 -1.82
CA PRO A 257 -19.04 -10.88 -2.93
C PRO A 257 -20.11 -10.63 -4.00
N SER A 258 -19.76 -10.95 -5.26
CA SER A 258 -20.73 -10.94 -6.36
C SER A 258 -21.75 -12.08 -6.21
N LYS A 259 -22.97 -11.90 -6.77
CA LYS A 259 -24.00 -12.95 -6.78
C LYS A 259 -23.50 -14.22 -7.47
N GLU A 260 -22.70 -14.07 -8.50
CA GLU A 260 -22.10 -15.16 -9.25
C GLU A 260 -21.11 -15.95 -8.39
N LEU A 261 -20.22 -15.28 -7.64
CA LEU A 261 -19.30 -15.93 -6.71
C LEU A 261 -20.07 -16.73 -5.64
N ILE A 262 -21.12 -16.14 -5.05
CA ILE A 262 -21.98 -16.84 -4.08
C ILE A 262 -22.56 -18.12 -4.68
N SER A 263 -23.10 -18.04 -5.91
CA SER A 263 -23.66 -19.20 -6.61
C SER A 263 -22.62 -20.28 -6.91
N LEU A 264 -21.39 -19.89 -7.26
CA LEU A 264 -20.29 -20.83 -7.49
C LEU A 264 -19.87 -21.54 -6.20
N VAL A 265 -19.76 -20.81 -5.08
CA VAL A 265 -19.43 -21.43 -3.78
C VAL A 265 -20.48 -22.45 -3.38
N GLN A 266 -21.77 -22.18 -3.56
CA GLN A 266 -22.85 -23.13 -3.21
C GLN A 266 -22.77 -24.48 -3.97
N LYS A 267 -22.12 -24.50 -5.12
CA LYS A 267 -21.90 -25.72 -5.91
C LYS A 267 -20.71 -26.56 -5.46
N ASN A 268 -19.84 -26.01 -4.61
CA ASN A 268 -18.61 -26.65 -4.17
C ASN A 268 -18.68 -26.99 -2.67
N LYS A 269 -18.81 -28.29 -2.35
CA LYS A 269 -19.00 -28.77 -0.96
C LYS A 269 -17.81 -28.54 -0.04
N ASN A 270 -16.60 -28.42 -0.59
CA ASN A 270 -15.36 -28.19 0.13
C ASN A 270 -14.99 -26.71 0.24
N VAL A 271 -15.90 -25.80 -0.13
CA VAL A 271 -15.63 -24.35 -0.12
C VAL A 271 -16.57 -23.62 0.82
N GLN A 272 -16.02 -22.75 1.66
CA GLN A 272 -16.76 -21.86 2.53
C GLN A 272 -16.52 -20.40 2.15
N LEU A 273 -17.58 -19.60 2.05
CA LEU A 273 -17.52 -18.16 1.87
C LEU A 273 -17.76 -17.45 3.22
N LYS A 274 -16.79 -16.64 3.66
CA LYS A 274 -16.93 -15.76 4.82
C LYS A 274 -16.99 -14.31 4.34
N HIS A 275 -18.15 -13.69 4.47
CA HIS A 275 -18.38 -12.28 4.17
C HIS A 275 -18.98 -11.57 5.38
N THR A 276 -19.00 -10.23 5.38
CA THR A 276 -19.28 -9.43 6.59
C THR A 276 -18.26 -9.76 7.69
N ILE A 277 -17.00 -9.66 7.31
CA ILE A 277 -15.84 -10.07 8.13
C ILE A 277 -14.95 -8.84 8.38
N SER A 278 -14.40 -8.71 9.59
CA SER A 278 -13.46 -7.66 9.97
C SER A 278 -12.03 -7.95 9.46
N ASN A 279 -11.17 -6.94 9.47
CA ASN A 279 -9.77 -7.13 9.11
C ASN A 279 -9.03 -8.00 10.12
N GLU A 280 -9.38 -7.92 11.40
CA GLU A 280 -8.83 -8.74 12.48
C GLU A 280 -9.17 -10.22 12.28
N GLU A 281 -10.41 -10.53 11.93
CA GLU A 281 -10.84 -11.89 11.61
C GLU A 281 -10.14 -12.44 10.36
N ILE A 282 -9.89 -11.60 9.34
CA ILE A 282 -9.11 -12.01 8.17
C ILE A 282 -7.67 -12.37 8.59
N ILE A 283 -7.04 -11.57 9.45
CA ILE A 283 -5.68 -11.84 9.94
C ILE A 283 -5.62 -13.16 10.72
N GLU A 284 -6.62 -13.45 11.54
CA GLU A 284 -6.68 -14.75 12.25
C GLU A 284 -6.84 -15.93 11.24
N LEU A 285 -7.68 -15.78 10.22
CA LEU A 285 -7.76 -16.80 9.15
C LEU A 285 -6.42 -16.99 8.42
N VAL A 286 -5.69 -15.90 8.15
CA VAL A 286 -4.34 -15.96 7.53
C VAL A 286 -3.38 -16.79 8.38
N LYS A 287 -3.41 -16.62 9.70
CA LYS A 287 -2.54 -17.35 10.65
C LYS A 287 -2.90 -18.84 10.75
N GLU A 288 -4.20 -19.15 10.72
CA GLU A 288 -4.68 -20.53 10.91
C GLU A 288 -4.61 -21.36 9.61
N ALA A 289 -4.65 -20.72 8.45
CA ALA A 289 -4.57 -21.41 7.16
C ALA A 289 -3.28 -22.21 7.02
N GLN A 290 -3.37 -23.37 6.36
CA GLN A 290 -2.20 -24.14 5.92
C GLN A 290 -1.51 -23.41 4.78
N ILE A 291 -2.29 -22.96 3.80
CA ILE A 291 -1.81 -22.25 2.62
C ILE A 291 -2.66 -21.00 2.43
N ASN A 292 -2.00 -19.85 2.32
CA ASN A 292 -2.62 -18.64 1.81
C ASN A 292 -2.43 -18.63 0.29
N PHE A 293 -3.47 -18.89 -0.48
CA PHE A 293 -3.40 -18.97 -1.93
C PHE A 293 -3.91 -17.69 -2.57
N LEU A 294 -3.02 -16.88 -3.10
CA LEU A 294 -3.24 -15.48 -3.51
C LEU A 294 -2.92 -15.24 -4.99
N PRO A 295 -3.65 -15.78 -5.96
CA PRO A 295 -3.46 -15.41 -7.36
C PRO A 295 -3.96 -13.99 -7.63
N THR A 296 -3.37 -13.34 -8.65
CA THR A 296 -3.86 -12.07 -9.20
C THR A 296 -3.73 -12.09 -10.72
N PHE A 297 -4.58 -11.34 -11.41
CA PHE A 297 -4.52 -11.14 -12.86
C PHE A 297 -4.24 -9.67 -13.22
N GLN A 298 -3.87 -8.86 -12.22
CA GLN A 298 -3.46 -7.48 -12.37
C GLN A 298 -2.06 -7.28 -11.79
N PRO A 299 -1.05 -6.95 -12.61
CA PRO A 299 0.34 -6.84 -12.16
C PRO A 299 0.63 -5.57 -11.35
N THR A 300 -0.28 -4.60 -11.32
CA THR A 300 -0.10 -3.30 -10.69
C THR A 300 -0.52 -3.27 -9.22
N GLY A 301 -0.06 -2.26 -8.49
CA GLY A 301 -0.45 -1.97 -7.10
C GLY A 301 0.38 -2.67 -6.03
N ILE A 302 0.22 -2.19 -4.80
CA ILE A 302 0.94 -2.69 -3.62
C ILE A 302 0.37 -4.05 -3.21
N LYS A 303 1.25 -5.04 -3.07
CA LYS A 303 0.87 -6.42 -2.74
C LYS A 303 0.73 -6.65 -1.22
N LEU A 304 -0.03 -5.79 -0.52
CA LEU A 304 -0.18 -5.86 0.95
C LEU A 304 -0.74 -7.19 1.44
N LYS A 305 -1.64 -7.84 0.69
CA LYS A 305 -2.16 -9.15 1.05
C LYS A 305 -1.08 -10.24 1.00
N LEU A 306 -0.13 -10.13 0.06
CA LEU A 306 1.03 -11.02 0.00
C LEU A 306 1.94 -10.83 1.22
N LEU A 307 2.26 -9.58 1.58
CA LEU A 307 3.01 -9.28 2.80
C LEU A 307 2.29 -9.79 4.05
N SER A 308 0.97 -9.58 4.15
CA SER A 308 0.18 -10.10 5.27
C SER A 308 0.29 -11.61 5.39
N ALA A 309 0.16 -12.34 4.28
CA ALA A 309 0.31 -13.80 4.25
C ALA A 309 1.71 -14.25 4.64
N LEU A 310 2.75 -13.55 4.18
CA LEU A 310 4.13 -13.89 4.48
C LEU A 310 4.54 -13.59 5.92
N PHE A 311 3.99 -12.55 6.54
CA PHE A 311 4.29 -12.22 7.94
C PHE A 311 3.49 -13.04 8.96
N ASN A 312 2.27 -13.46 8.61
CA ASN A 312 1.36 -14.06 9.59
C ASN A 312 1.02 -15.53 9.29
N GLY A 313 1.01 -15.94 8.01
CA GLY A 313 0.59 -17.26 7.57
C GLY A 313 1.73 -18.25 7.37
N ARG A 314 1.39 -19.55 7.28
CA ARG A 314 2.32 -20.64 6.97
C ARG A 314 2.79 -20.56 5.53
N PHE A 315 2.35 -21.47 4.68
CA PHE A 315 2.73 -21.43 3.27
C PHE A 315 1.96 -20.33 2.52
N CYS A 316 2.61 -19.73 1.53
CA CYS A 316 1.98 -18.79 0.60
C CYS A 316 2.13 -19.32 -0.82
N MET A 317 1.00 -19.50 -1.52
CA MET A 317 0.96 -19.88 -2.91
C MET A 317 0.44 -18.76 -3.76
N ALA A 318 1.04 -18.52 -4.92
CA ALA A 318 0.71 -17.38 -5.77
C ALA A 318 1.03 -17.70 -7.23
N ASN A 319 0.48 -16.93 -8.16
CA ASN A 319 0.92 -16.95 -9.55
C ASN A 319 2.06 -15.93 -9.78
N SER A 320 2.74 -16.00 -10.92
CA SER A 320 3.85 -15.13 -11.27
C SER A 320 3.47 -13.64 -11.21
N GLN A 321 2.26 -13.28 -11.61
CA GLN A 321 1.76 -11.90 -11.58
C GLN A 321 1.64 -11.35 -10.16
N MET A 322 1.33 -12.18 -9.15
CA MET A 322 1.26 -11.73 -7.76
C MET A 322 2.63 -11.33 -7.21
N VAL A 323 3.65 -12.08 -7.55
CA VAL A 323 5.01 -11.87 -7.03
C VAL A 323 5.88 -11.01 -7.96
N ALA A 324 5.41 -10.71 -9.15
CA ALA A 324 6.16 -9.95 -10.15
C ALA A 324 6.70 -8.63 -9.58
N ASN A 325 8.01 -8.43 -9.70
CA ASN A 325 8.73 -7.23 -9.26
C ASN A 325 8.63 -6.92 -7.75
N THR A 326 8.22 -7.91 -6.93
CA THR A 326 8.14 -7.73 -5.48
C THR A 326 9.43 -8.10 -4.75
N GLY A 327 10.24 -9.02 -5.29
CA GLY A 327 11.40 -9.64 -4.61
C GLY A 327 10.98 -10.63 -3.51
N LEU A 328 9.70 -11.05 -3.50
CA LEU A 328 9.13 -11.99 -2.53
C LEU A 328 8.98 -13.41 -3.08
N GLU A 329 9.37 -13.63 -4.34
CA GLU A 329 9.21 -14.87 -5.07
C GLU A 329 9.77 -16.08 -4.29
N LYS A 330 10.95 -15.91 -3.70
CA LYS A 330 11.63 -16.99 -2.95
C LYS A 330 10.91 -17.44 -1.67
N TYR A 331 9.95 -16.65 -1.18
CA TYR A 331 9.15 -16.96 -0.01
C TYR A 331 7.78 -17.56 -0.37
N CYS A 332 7.48 -17.73 -1.67
CA CYS A 332 6.22 -18.20 -2.19
C CYS A 332 6.39 -19.47 -3.00
N ILE A 333 5.32 -20.27 -3.05
CA ILE A 333 5.16 -21.34 -4.02
C ILE A 333 4.55 -20.67 -5.25
N VAL A 334 5.36 -20.44 -6.29
CA VAL A 334 4.94 -19.70 -7.49
C VAL A 334 4.61 -20.68 -8.60
N GLU A 335 3.39 -20.60 -9.14
CA GLU A 335 2.92 -21.48 -10.20
C GLU A 335 1.85 -20.79 -11.05
N ASP A 336 1.88 -20.98 -12.35
CA ASP A 336 0.90 -20.44 -13.32
C ASP A 336 0.06 -21.53 -13.99
N ASP A 337 0.59 -22.75 -14.11
CA ASP A 337 -0.15 -23.90 -14.66
C ASP A 337 -1.14 -24.47 -13.63
N THR A 338 -2.40 -24.59 -14.02
CA THR A 338 -3.47 -25.04 -13.12
C THR A 338 -3.34 -26.46 -12.63
N GLU A 339 -2.78 -27.39 -13.42
CA GLU A 339 -2.56 -28.78 -13.00
C GLU A 339 -1.41 -28.84 -11.98
N LEU A 340 -0.33 -28.08 -12.23
CA LEU A 340 0.75 -27.97 -11.27
C LEU A 340 0.33 -27.20 -10.01
N MET A 341 -0.58 -26.23 -10.11
CA MET A 341 -1.20 -25.59 -8.93
C MET A 341 -1.89 -26.63 -8.04
N VAL A 342 -2.70 -27.53 -8.61
CA VAL A 342 -3.37 -28.59 -7.85
C VAL A 342 -2.34 -29.52 -7.20
N LYS A 343 -1.35 -29.98 -7.95
CA LYS A 343 -0.28 -30.84 -7.44
C LYS A 343 0.51 -30.20 -6.29
N ASN A 344 0.90 -28.93 -6.45
CA ASN A 344 1.60 -28.19 -5.41
C ASN A 344 0.70 -27.97 -4.18
N LEU A 345 -0.59 -27.66 -4.40
CA LEU A 345 -1.59 -27.52 -3.34
C LEU A 345 -1.67 -28.79 -2.49
N GLU A 346 -1.79 -29.97 -3.10
CA GLU A 346 -1.85 -31.26 -2.41
C GLU A 346 -0.56 -31.57 -1.65
N ASN A 347 0.60 -31.33 -2.26
CA ASN A 347 1.90 -31.56 -1.63
C ASN A 347 2.11 -30.70 -0.38
N TYR A 348 1.78 -29.39 -0.44
CA TYR A 348 2.01 -28.46 0.67
C TYR A 348 0.89 -28.47 1.71
N PHE A 349 -0.31 -28.94 1.37
CA PHE A 349 -1.40 -29.03 2.33
C PHE A 349 -1.12 -30.02 3.46
N PHE A 350 -0.42 -31.11 3.16
CA PHE A 350 -0.06 -32.14 4.13
C PHE A 350 1.37 -32.01 4.68
N LYS A 351 2.09 -30.96 4.26
CA LYS A 351 3.47 -30.70 4.72
C LYS A 351 3.47 -29.81 5.96
N ASP A 352 4.20 -30.23 6.99
CA ASP A 352 4.44 -29.39 8.17
C ASP A 352 5.20 -28.11 7.80
N PHE A 353 4.70 -26.96 8.27
CA PHE A 353 5.48 -25.74 8.31
C PHE A 353 6.38 -25.77 9.54
N ASN A 354 7.64 -26.13 9.33
CA ASN A 354 8.57 -26.44 10.41
C ASN A 354 9.41 -25.23 10.84
N GLU A 355 10.29 -25.44 11.83
CA GLU A 355 11.16 -24.40 12.37
C GLU A 355 12.13 -23.83 11.30
N ALA A 356 12.63 -24.65 10.37
CA ALA A 356 13.48 -24.16 9.28
C ALA A 356 12.72 -23.21 8.33
N ASP A 357 11.44 -23.52 8.02
CA ASP A 357 10.58 -22.65 7.23
C ASP A 357 10.35 -21.32 7.97
N PHE A 358 10.14 -21.37 9.30
CA PHE A 358 9.98 -20.17 10.12
C PHE A 358 11.24 -19.29 10.13
N ILE A 359 12.41 -19.87 10.39
CA ILE A 359 13.71 -19.16 10.38
C ILE A 359 13.99 -18.55 9.01
N PHE A 360 13.71 -19.28 7.93
CA PHE A 360 13.83 -18.75 6.57
C PHE A 360 12.91 -17.54 6.36
N ARG A 361 11.67 -17.59 6.86
CA ARG A 361 10.72 -16.50 6.78
C ARG A 361 11.15 -15.26 7.56
N GLN A 362 11.85 -15.41 8.71
CA GLN A 362 12.35 -14.29 9.50
C GLN A 362 13.33 -13.37 8.76
N GLN A 363 13.97 -13.85 7.68
CA GLN A 363 14.82 -13.00 6.83
C GLN A 363 14.08 -11.77 6.25
N ILE A 364 12.75 -11.82 6.16
CA ILE A 364 11.94 -10.70 5.70
C ILE A 364 12.05 -9.50 6.67
N GLU A 365 12.19 -9.72 7.97
CA GLU A 365 12.22 -8.67 9.00
C GLU A 365 13.43 -7.72 8.86
N SER A 366 14.54 -8.19 8.33
CA SER A 366 15.76 -7.41 8.10
C SER A 366 15.89 -6.89 6.66
N SER A 367 14.86 -7.11 5.83
CA SER A 367 14.88 -6.77 4.41
C SER A 367 14.15 -5.46 4.09
N GLU A 368 14.11 -5.12 2.81
CA GLU A 368 13.36 -3.99 2.27
C GLU A 368 11.83 -4.02 2.53
N PHE A 369 11.30 -5.10 3.11
CA PHE A 369 9.90 -5.23 3.50
C PHE A 369 9.66 -4.87 4.98
N SER A 370 10.69 -4.49 5.71
CA SER A 370 10.59 -4.05 7.10
C SER A 370 10.27 -2.55 7.19
N ASN A 371 9.31 -2.20 8.02
CA ASN A 371 8.97 -0.79 8.28
C ASN A 371 10.17 -0.01 8.83
N SER A 372 10.98 -0.61 9.72
CA SER A 372 12.16 0.04 10.29
C SER A 372 13.23 0.30 9.24
N TYR A 373 13.48 -0.65 8.33
CA TYR A 373 14.39 -0.47 7.21
C TYR A 373 13.94 0.65 6.27
N ASN A 374 12.66 0.66 5.90
CA ASN A 374 12.09 1.67 5.02
C ASN A 374 12.02 3.05 5.70
N CYS A 375 11.74 3.09 7.01
CA CYS A 375 11.76 4.32 7.79
C CYS A 375 13.15 4.95 7.82
N LYS A 376 14.21 4.15 8.04
CA LYS A 376 15.59 4.63 7.98
C LYS A 376 15.91 5.23 6.61
N LYS A 377 15.59 4.52 5.52
CA LYS A 377 15.82 5.05 4.15
C LYS A 377 15.08 6.35 3.88
N LEU A 378 13.85 6.47 4.40
CA LEU A 378 13.06 7.70 4.24
C LEU A 378 13.64 8.85 5.06
N ILE A 379 14.11 8.58 6.29
CA ILE A 379 14.80 9.57 7.13
C ILE A 379 16.11 10.03 6.47
N ASP A 380 16.91 9.10 5.94
CA ASP A 380 18.17 9.41 5.25
C ASP A 380 17.94 10.22 3.95
N LEU A 381 16.77 10.10 3.33
CA LEU A 381 16.39 10.91 2.17
C LEU A 381 15.99 12.34 2.56
N ILE A 382 15.32 12.52 3.71
CA ILE A 382 14.67 13.78 4.09
C ILE A 382 15.61 14.67 4.91
N PHE A 383 16.46 14.07 5.76
CA PHE A 383 17.32 14.75 6.72
C PHE A 383 18.81 14.49 6.48
#